data_413cc7416e11dc9458329770448a0bb6
#
_entry.id   413cc7416e11dc9458329770448a0bb6
#
_cell.length_a   1.000
_cell.length_b   1.000
_cell.length_c   1.000
_cell.angle_alpha   90.00
_cell.angle_beta   90.00
_cell.angle_gamma   90.00
#
_symmetry.space_group_name_H-M   'P 1'
#
loop_
_entity.id
_entity.type
_entity.pdbx_description
1 polymer ?
#
loop_
_entity_poly.entity_id
_entity_poly.type
_entity_poly.pdbx_seq_one_letter_code
_entity_poly.pdbx_strand_id
1 'polypeptide(L)'
;MSLVFLNTTDQKFMIMGGWTAQKAIYVQSRGSGKSFVASLIIMAKTILYPAYSAYIMAPTARQSNELFNKIKDIALHNIQTLAGNDVFLGETVKTNGNATGFVTASGDPHVDLYNGSSITALNGSPKGLVSIRSSGNFYDEAGKLSHDFFSLTEPFTIVSSDFRAGVDPEVYPKNVPNQCYYFSSAEDTSTYLWQLYRDGAKRMAMGFTDYFVCDISCQMPLHPTMNGKPYTPLFPKEDVDAAMRSNEYRAKREYYNLFDLTGGVDNIVSNDSIYRNEKQYLPLTTNPDPKSGKKYIITIDPAHQIDNSFCLITEVWKDKEKGWMGRFVNGYNMMKLLPNGDKKLYTMPEAVEFIREVMVCYNGAAPDWENIILFVDPGSGGGGLMIADFLRQDWVDKNGKQHRGVIDMQDENSAKERFNYPNAIEGVLHLYTPQKFKNSMFAALSEMVAQDLLQFPEPCPRGDTAYFESGEVTLTFEDRRGLIELDLMKEEIKSIKKMTTDKGNVKYGLAPSVEKKMHDDRSYCGSAAAYILSLLRKEDEFGGKQNVMDFSKLYGASAKTLNKINNQKRRSPFAGGSNPFRRR
;
A
#
# COMPACT_ATOMS: atom_id res chain seq x y z
N MET A 1 5.48 2.78 42.70
CA MET A 1 6.94 2.69 42.41
C MET A 1 7.51 1.27 42.46
N SER A 2 6.97 0.35 43.24
CA SER A 2 7.40 -1.07 43.27
C SER A 2 7.18 -1.86 41.98
N LEU A 3 6.23 -1.47 41.15
CA LEU A 3 5.96 -2.06 39.80
C LEU A 3 7.18 -2.02 38.86
N VAL A 4 8.12 -1.12 39.08
CA VAL A 4 9.28 -0.89 38.20
C VAL A 4 10.43 -1.87 38.46
N PHE A 5 10.44 -2.54 39.63
CA PHE A 5 11.57 -3.40 40.02
C PHE A 5 11.56 -4.81 39.42
N LEU A 6 10.40 -5.26 38.89
CA LEU A 6 10.25 -6.62 38.40
C LEU A 6 10.26 -6.73 36.86
N ASN A 7 10.38 -5.61 36.14
CA ASN A 7 10.41 -5.62 34.68
C ASN A 7 11.85 -5.73 34.15
N THR A 8 12.00 -6.36 32.99
CA THR A 8 13.24 -6.34 32.23
C THR A 8 13.60 -4.92 31.80
N THR A 9 14.85 -4.67 31.43
CA THR A 9 15.31 -3.32 31.04
C THR A 9 14.55 -2.77 29.86
N ASP A 10 14.25 -3.61 28.86
CA ASP A 10 13.44 -3.28 27.69
C ASP A 10 11.98 -2.93 28.06
N GLN A 11 11.35 -3.68 28.96
CA GLN A 11 9.99 -3.37 29.45
C GLN A 11 9.93 -2.02 30.17
N LYS A 12 10.96 -1.70 30.99
CA LYS A 12 11.07 -0.38 31.60
C LYS A 12 11.20 0.73 30.59
N PHE A 13 12.03 0.54 29.57
CA PHE A 13 12.21 1.51 28.48
C PHE A 13 10.89 1.75 27.74
N MET A 14 10.14 0.69 27.45
CA MET A 14 8.83 0.78 26.79
C MET A 14 7.84 1.63 27.60
N ILE A 15 7.73 1.38 28.91
CA ILE A 15 6.81 2.12 29.78
C ILE A 15 7.20 3.59 29.83
N MET A 16 8.48 3.88 30.06
CA MET A 16 8.97 5.25 30.24
C MET A 16 8.95 6.07 28.92
N GLY A 17 9.37 5.46 27.80
CA GLY A 17 9.51 6.15 26.54
C GLY A 17 8.17 6.64 25.97
N GLY A 18 7.11 5.82 26.06
CA GLY A 18 5.78 6.18 25.58
C GLY A 18 4.92 6.99 26.57
N TRP A 19 5.45 7.33 27.76
CA TRP A 19 4.64 7.88 28.83
C TRP A 19 3.97 9.22 28.51
N THR A 20 4.63 10.08 27.75
CA THR A 20 4.17 11.46 27.42
C THR A 20 3.91 11.69 25.94
N ALA A 21 4.24 10.75 25.07
CA ALA A 21 4.02 10.89 23.62
C ALA A 21 2.53 10.83 23.28
N GLN A 22 2.05 11.69 22.38
CA GLN A 22 0.65 11.64 21.91
C GLN A 22 0.36 10.33 21.19
N LYS A 23 1.31 9.83 20.39
CA LYS A 23 1.23 8.54 19.71
C LYS A 23 2.43 7.68 20.08
N ALA A 24 2.17 6.56 20.75
CA ALA A 24 3.18 5.60 21.15
C ALA A 24 3.00 4.29 20.36
N ILE A 25 3.95 3.99 19.49
CA ILE A 25 3.91 2.86 18.55
C ILE A 25 4.91 1.80 19.02
N TYR A 26 4.40 0.62 19.35
CA TYR A 26 5.20 -0.51 19.84
C TYR A 26 5.14 -1.65 18.81
N VAL A 27 6.17 -1.75 18.00
CA VAL A 27 6.36 -2.90 17.10
C VAL A 27 7.26 -3.90 17.79
N GLN A 28 6.72 -5.05 18.15
CA GLN A 28 7.41 -5.96 19.05
C GLN A 28 7.21 -7.41 18.65
N SER A 29 8.26 -8.18 18.85
CA SER A 29 8.22 -9.61 18.59
C SER A 29 7.14 -10.32 19.39
N ARG A 30 6.68 -11.43 18.87
CA ARG A 30 5.84 -12.37 19.60
C ARG A 30 6.57 -12.83 20.89
N GLY A 31 5.84 -12.90 21.99
CA GLY A 31 6.41 -13.31 23.28
C GLY A 31 7.22 -12.24 24.03
N SER A 32 7.39 -11.02 23.50
CA SER A 32 8.13 -9.93 24.17
C SER A 32 7.41 -9.30 25.36
N GLY A 33 6.17 -9.71 25.65
CA GLY A 33 5.39 -9.17 26.75
C GLY A 33 4.57 -7.91 26.42
N LYS A 34 4.25 -7.65 25.15
CA LYS A 34 3.41 -6.51 24.69
C LYS A 34 2.19 -6.26 25.56
N SER A 35 1.32 -7.25 25.66
CA SER A 35 0.06 -7.13 26.41
C SER A 35 0.29 -6.98 27.92
N PHE A 36 1.41 -7.48 28.46
CA PHE A 36 1.80 -7.25 29.85
C PHE A 36 2.20 -5.79 30.07
N VAL A 37 3.05 -5.23 29.22
CA VAL A 37 3.45 -3.82 29.28
C VAL A 37 2.25 -2.89 29.08
N ALA A 38 1.38 -3.20 28.10
CA ALA A 38 0.14 -2.47 27.90
C ALA A 38 -0.73 -2.44 29.17
N SER A 39 -0.91 -3.60 29.82
CA SER A 39 -1.65 -3.71 31.08
C SER A 39 -1.05 -2.81 32.18
N LEU A 40 0.27 -2.81 32.33
CA LEU A 40 0.95 -1.99 33.33
C LEU A 40 0.80 -0.49 33.06
N ILE A 41 0.90 -0.06 31.79
CA ILE A 41 0.70 1.34 31.40
C ILE A 41 -0.73 1.77 31.71
N ILE A 42 -1.73 0.95 31.34
CA ILE A 42 -3.14 1.23 31.60
C ILE A 42 -3.40 1.37 33.11
N MET A 43 -2.97 0.39 33.92
CA MET A 43 -3.16 0.39 35.36
C MET A 43 -2.47 1.61 36.01
N ALA A 44 -1.25 1.90 35.62
CA ALA A 44 -0.50 3.04 36.20
C ALA A 44 -1.15 4.38 35.82
N LYS A 45 -1.59 4.55 34.57
CA LYS A 45 -2.27 5.77 34.12
C LYS A 45 -3.58 6.00 34.85
N THR A 46 -4.40 4.97 35.00
CA THR A 46 -5.72 5.10 35.65
C THR A 46 -5.60 5.35 37.16
N ILE A 47 -4.52 4.92 37.83
CA ILE A 47 -4.25 5.27 39.25
C ILE A 47 -3.72 6.70 39.38
N LEU A 48 -2.74 7.08 38.52
CA LEU A 48 -2.00 8.33 38.68
C LEU A 48 -2.77 9.56 38.19
N TYR A 49 -3.68 9.39 37.21
CA TYR A 49 -4.45 10.50 36.64
C TYR A 49 -5.92 10.32 36.95
N PRO A 50 -6.53 11.20 37.79
CA PRO A 50 -7.96 11.12 38.11
C PRO A 50 -8.83 11.36 36.85
N ALA A 51 -9.97 10.68 36.82
CA ALA A 51 -10.92 10.72 35.69
C ALA A 51 -10.31 10.28 34.34
N TYR A 52 -9.27 9.43 34.36
CA TYR A 52 -8.65 8.89 33.14
C TYR A 52 -9.51 7.76 32.55
N SER A 53 -10.02 7.98 31.33
CA SER A 53 -10.80 6.98 30.59
C SER A 53 -9.90 6.23 29.63
N ALA A 54 -9.61 4.96 29.91
CA ALA A 54 -8.80 4.07 29.08
C ALA A 54 -9.71 3.12 28.29
N TYR A 55 -9.58 3.12 26.96
CA TYR A 55 -10.30 2.18 26.09
C TYR A 55 -9.36 1.21 25.41
N ILE A 56 -9.67 -0.09 25.54
CA ILE A 56 -8.95 -1.19 24.91
C ILE A 56 -9.70 -1.58 23.66
N MET A 57 -9.01 -1.58 22.53
CA MET A 57 -9.55 -1.91 21.21
C MET A 57 -8.66 -2.93 20.51
N ALA A 58 -9.27 -3.91 19.85
CA ALA A 58 -8.57 -4.96 19.13
C ALA A 58 -9.42 -5.41 17.90
N PRO A 59 -8.83 -6.16 16.95
CA PRO A 59 -9.57 -6.66 15.77
C PRO A 59 -10.82 -7.49 16.11
N THR A 60 -10.81 -8.16 17.24
CA THR A 60 -11.95 -8.97 17.72
C THR A 60 -12.23 -8.68 19.20
N ALA A 61 -13.51 -8.80 19.58
CA ALA A 61 -13.95 -8.70 20.98
C ALA A 61 -13.19 -9.66 21.91
N ARG A 62 -12.85 -10.85 21.43
CA ARG A 62 -12.05 -11.80 22.19
C ARG A 62 -10.69 -11.25 22.55
N GLN A 63 -9.99 -10.59 21.60
CA GLN A 63 -8.64 -10.04 21.84
C GLN A 63 -8.68 -8.82 22.78
N SER A 64 -9.66 -7.92 22.65
CA SER A 64 -9.82 -6.83 23.62
C SER A 64 -10.10 -7.34 25.03
N ASN A 65 -10.93 -8.40 25.15
CA ASN A 65 -11.21 -9.06 26.41
C ASN A 65 -9.97 -9.79 26.97
N GLU A 66 -9.12 -10.37 26.15
CA GLU A 66 -7.86 -11.01 26.59
C GLU A 66 -6.92 -10.00 27.26
N LEU A 67 -6.78 -8.79 26.70
CA LEU A 67 -5.99 -7.73 27.35
C LEU A 67 -6.64 -7.24 28.64
N PHE A 68 -7.97 -7.05 28.66
CA PHE A 68 -8.70 -6.70 29.87
C PHE A 68 -8.57 -7.76 30.98
N ASN A 69 -8.71 -9.04 30.61
CA ASN A 69 -8.52 -10.15 31.57
C ASN A 69 -7.09 -10.19 32.11
N LYS A 70 -6.09 -9.83 31.31
CA LYS A 70 -4.71 -9.70 31.79
C LYS A 70 -4.57 -8.67 32.91
N ILE A 71 -5.24 -7.51 32.76
CA ILE A 71 -5.30 -6.49 33.82
C ILE A 71 -5.96 -7.05 35.07
N LYS A 72 -7.08 -7.76 34.92
CA LYS A 72 -7.77 -8.41 36.01
C LYS A 72 -6.90 -9.44 36.73
N ASP A 73 -6.18 -10.29 35.98
CA ASP A 73 -5.30 -11.32 36.54
C ASP A 73 -4.13 -10.67 37.33
N ILE A 74 -3.56 -9.58 36.81
CA ILE A 74 -2.55 -8.82 37.53
C ILE A 74 -3.12 -8.26 38.84
N ALA A 75 -4.30 -7.63 38.81
CA ALA A 75 -4.96 -7.04 39.97
C ALA A 75 -5.36 -8.06 41.03
N LEU A 76 -5.72 -9.28 40.64
CA LEU A 76 -6.15 -10.35 41.54
C LEU A 76 -5.01 -11.26 42.03
N HIS A 77 -3.76 -10.87 41.91
CA HIS A 77 -2.57 -11.64 42.31
C HIS A 77 -2.40 -12.99 41.57
N ASN A 78 -3.07 -13.18 40.45
CA ASN A 78 -2.88 -14.39 39.63
C ASN A 78 -1.46 -14.41 39.00
N ILE A 79 -0.73 -13.27 39.06
CA ILE A 79 0.68 -13.14 38.70
C ILE A 79 1.46 -12.84 39.97
N GLN A 80 2.04 -13.87 40.58
CA GLN A 80 2.67 -13.83 41.90
C GLN A 80 3.89 -12.91 42.04
N THR A 81 4.41 -12.35 40.96
CA THR A 81 5.67 -11.59 40.95
C THR A 81 5.50 -10.08 41.05
N LEU A 82 4.27 -9.55 41.15
CA LEU A 82 4.00 -8.11 41.19
C LEU A 82 3.58 -7.70 42.61
N ALA A 83 4.50 -7.06 43.36
CA ALA A 83 4.14 -6.33 44.53
C ALA A 83 3.36 -5.05 44.17
N GLY A 84 2.26 -4.75 44.85
CA GLY A 84 1.46 -3.54 44.64
C GLY A 84 0.11 -3.74 43.96
N ASN A 85 -0.29 -4.98 43.70
CA ASN A 85 -1.61 -5.32 43.20
C ASN A 85 -2.72 -4.86 44.16
N ASP A 86 -2.46 -4.91 45.45
CA ASP A 86 -3.38 -4.45 46.48
C ASP A 86 -3.76 -2.97 46.33
N VAL A 87 -2.85 -2.15 45.80
CA VAL A 87 -3.10 -0.73 45.56
C VAL A 87 -4.16 -0.61 44.48
N PHE A 88 -4.01 -1.30 43.31
CA PHE A 88 -4.98 -1.23 42.24
C PHE A 88 -6.33 -1.78 42.66
N LEU A 89 -6.36 -2.96 43.25
CA LEU A 89 -7.61 -3.59 43.70
C LEU A 89 -8.29 -2.79 44.84
N GLY A 90 -7.51 -2.05 45.64
CA GLY A 90 -8.01 -1.11 46.63
C GLY A 90 -8.75 0.08 46.04
N GLU A 91 -8.33 0.52 44.85
CA GLU A 91 -8.91 1.66 44.11
C GLU A 91 -10.13 1.30 43.25
N THR A 92 -10.44 0.00 43.07
CA THR A 92 -11.61 -0.41 42.27
C THR A 92 -12.93 -0.17 43.00
N VAL A 93 -13.93 0.35 42.30
CA VAL A 93 -15.29 0.54 42.81
C VAL A 93 -15.99 -0.81 42.95
N LYS A 94 -16.25 -1.21 44.19
CA LYS A 94 -16.88 -2.49 44.53
C LYS A 94 -18.37 -2.30 44.75
N THR A 95 -19.17 -3.28 44.30
CA THR A 95 -20.63 -3.27 44.49
C THR A 95 -21.09 -4.54 45.19
N ASN A 96 -22.32 -4.53 45.74
CA ASN A 96 -22.92 -5.73 46.32
C ASN A 96 -22.96 -6.85 45.29
N GLY A 97 -22.29 -7.96 45.56
CA GLY A 97 -22.17 -9.10 44.62
C GLY A 97 -20.94 -9.05 43.70
N ASN A 98 -20.18 -7.94 43.69
CA ASN A 98 -18.93 -7.85 42.92
C ASN A 98 -17.81 -7.28 43.80
N ALA A 99 -17.14 -8.15 44.53
CA ALA A 99 -16.07 -7.79 45.47
C ALA A 99 -14.77 -7.35 44.79
N THR A 100 -14.62 -7.54 43.50
CA THR A 100 -13.41 -7.19 42.73
C THR A 100 -13.56 -5.91 41.94
N GLY A 101 -14.78 -5.44 41.68
CA GLY A 101 -15.08 -4.31 40.83
C GLY A 101 -15.01 -4.59 39.33
N PHE A 102 -14.47 -5.74 38.89
CA PHE A 102 -14.36 -6.09 37.48
C PHE A 102 -15.71 -6.64 36.93
N VAL A 103 -16.28 -5.97 35.94
CA VAL A 103 -17.51 -6.39 35.26
C VAL A 103 -17.14 -7.08 33.95
N THR A 104 -17.47 -8.37 33.81
CA THR A 104 -17.11 -9.19 32.63
C THR A 104 -18.29 -9.84 31.96
N ALA A 105 -19.49 -9.81 32.55
CA ALA A 105 -20.62 -10.67 32.18
C ALA A 105 -21.62 -10.06 31.22
N SER A 106 -21.57 -8.76 30.89
CA SER A 106 -22.52 -8.12 29.99
C SER A 106 -21.92 -6.89 29.29
N GLY A 107 -22.23 -6.73 28.00
CA GLY A 107 -21.78 -5.58 27.24
C GLY A 107 -20.27 -5.48 27.08
N ASP A 108 -19.73 -4.29 27.23
CA ASP A 108 -18.31 -4.05 27.22
C ASP A 108 -17.72 -4.30 28.61
N PRO A 109 -16.75 -5.22 28.78
CA PRO A 109 -16.06 -5.44 30.05
C PRO A 109 -15.41 -4.17 30.55
N HIS A 110 -15.60 -3.84 31.82
CA HIS A 110 -15.06 -2.62 32.40
C HIS A 110 -14.72 -2.75 33.90
N VAL A 111 -13.93 -1.83 34.38
CA VAL A 111 -13.67 -1.59 35.80
C VAL A 111 -13.57 -0.08 36.03
N ASP A 112 -14.25 0.39 37.07
CA ASP A 112 -14.23 1.77 37.52
C ASP A 112 -13.38 1.91 38.76
N LEU A 113 -12.69 3.05 38.93
CA LEU A 113 -11.86 3.39 40.08
C LEU A 113 -12.48 4.54 40.88
N TYR A 114 -12.22 4.58 42.21
CA TYR A 114 -12.74 5.62 43.09
C TYR A 114 -12.27 7.04 42.71
N ASN A 115 -11.13 7.18 42.01
CA ASN A 115 -10.65 8.47 41.49
C ASN A 115 -11.38 8.94 40.24
N GLY A 116 -12.46 8.26 39.83
CA GLY A 116 -13.25 8.57 38.64
C GLY A 116 -12.69 8.02 37.32
N SER A 117 -11.57 7.29 37.36
CA SER A 117 -10.98 6.64 36.20
C SER A 117 -11.73 5.37 35.81
N SER A 118 -11.65 4.99 34.53
CA SER A 118 -12.24 3.74 34.05
C SER A 118 -11.37 3.05 33.02
N ILE A 119 -11.48 1.73 32.94
CA ILE A 119 -10.88 0.89 31.90
C ILE A 119 -12.00 0.11 31.25
N THR A 120 -12.16 0.22 29.93
CA THR A 120 -13.24 -0.45 29.19
C THR A 120 -12.67 -1.15 27.96
N ALA A 121 -12.99 -2.44 27.79
CA ALA A 121 -12.73 -3.18 26.57
C ALA A 121 -13.91 -3.02 25.60
N LEU A 122 -13.67 -2.34 24.48
CA LEU A 122 -14.73 -2.07 23.48
C LEU A 122 -14.90 -3.28 22.57
N ASN A 123 -16.11 -3.85 22.59
CA ASN A 123 -16.47 -5.04 21.81
C ASN A 123 -17.37 -4.73 20.61
N GLY A 124 -17.79 -3.47 20.46
CA GLY A 124 -18.74 -3.04 19.45
C GLY A 124 -18.13 -2.82 18.06
N SER A 125 -18.98 -2.80 17.04
CA SER A 125 -18.57 -2.32 15.72
C SER A 125 -18.25 -0.83 15.78
N PRO A 126 -17.30 -0.33 14.97
CA PRO A 126 -16.92 1.10 14.98
C PRO A 126 -18.07 2.07 14.85
N LYS A 127 -19.13 1.69 14.15
CA LYS A 127 -20.32 2.54 13.92
C LYS A 127 -21.14 2.87 15.19
N GLY A 128 -21.03 2.04 16.24
CA GLY A 128 -21.70 2.29 17.53
C GLY A 128 -20.89 3.17 18.50
N LEU A 129 -19.66 3.56 18.14
CA LEU A 129 -18.70 4.20 19.04
C LEU A 129 -18.58 5.73 18.89
N VAL A 130 -19.42 6.35 18.06
CA VAL A 130 -19.27 7.75 17.59
C VAL A 130 -19.31 8.83 18.70
N SER A 131 -19.75 8.50 19.91
CA SER A 131 -19.92 9.49 21.00
C SER A 131 -18.90 9.35 22.14
N ILE A 132 -17.90 8.49 22.00
CA ILE A 132 -16.94 8.19 23.05
C ILE A 132 -15.88 9.30 23.18
N ARG A 133 -15.51 9.61 24.43
CA ARG A 133 -14.36 10.44 24.77
C ARG A 133 -13.38 9.59 25.55
N SER A 134 -12.08 9.70 25.24
CA SER A 134 -11.05 8.94 25.93
C SER A 134 -9.85 9.79 26.28
N SER A 135 -9.21 9.45 27.39
CA SER A 135 -7.88 9.96 27.76
C SER A 135 -6.77 9.12 27.15
N GLY A 136 -7.04 7.84 26.93
CA GLY A 136 -6.11 6.89 26.30
C GLY A 136 -6.80 5.80 25.49
N ASN A 137 -6.44 5.70 24.22
CA ASN A 137 -6.81 4.60 23.35
C ASN A 137 -5.68 3.59 23.29
N PHE A 138 -5.98 2.32 23.59
CA PHE A 138 -5.02 1.22 23.59
C PHE A 138 -5.41 0.20 22.53
N TYR A 139 -4.70 0.23 21.39
CA TYR A 139 -4.93 -0.66 20.26
C TYR A 139 -4.04 -1.89 20.39
N ASP A 140 -4.61 -3.05 20.69
CA ASP A 140 -3.89 -4.34 20.65
C ASP A 140 -4.01 -4.97 19.28
N GLU A 141 -2.94 -5.61 18.79
CA GLU A 141 -2.82 -6.12 17.42
C GLU A 141 -3.14 -5.05 16.36
N ALA A 142 -2.63 -3.83 16.55
CA ALA A 142 -2.91 -2.65 15.75
C ALA A 142 -2.66 -2.85 14.24
N GLY A 143 -1.69 -3.69 13.86
CA GLY A 143 -1.40 -4.00 12.45
C GLY A 143 -2.52 -4.72 11.71
N LYS A 144 -3.50 -5.28 12.43
CA LYS A 144 -4.66 -5.98 11.85
C LYS A 144 -5.93 -5.12 11.80
N LEU A 145 -5.88 -3.90 12.34
CA LEU A 145 -6.99 -2.96 12.30
C LEU A 145 -6.98 -2.18 10.97
N SER A 146 -8.18 -1.92 10.43
CA SER A 146 -8.30 -1.16 9.18
C SER A 146 -8.05 0.34 9.39
N HIS A 147 -7.66 1.03 8.34
CA HIS A 147 -7.52 2.49 8.35
C HIS A 147 -8.83 3.18 8.78
N ASP A 148 -9.98 2.70 8.30
CA ASP A 148 -11.30 3.24 8.65
C ASP A 148 -11.57 3.12 10.16
N PHE A 149 -11.09 2.06 10.81
CA PHE A 149 -11.23 1.90 12.26
C PHE A 149 -10.47 2.99 13.02
N PHE A 150 -9.24 3.27 12.63
CA PHE A 150 -8.43 4.33 13.25
C PHE A 150 -9.03 5.71 12.99
N SER A 151 -9.51 5.98 11.77
CA SER A 151 -10.15 7.24 11.40
C SER A 151 -11.38 7.55 12.27
N LEU A 152 -12.09 6.51 12.74
CA LEU A 152 -13.25 6.66 13.63
C LEU A 152 -12.86 6.78 15.10
N THR A 153 -11.81 6.09 15.55
CA THR A 153 -11.51 5.93 16.98
C THR A 153 -10.40 6.83 17.50
N GLU A 154 -9.41 7.22 16.70
CA GLU A 154 -8.38 8.18 17.11
C GLU A 154 -8.99 9.53 17.56
N PRO A 155 -10.06 10.05 16.92
CA PRO A 155 -10.72 11.29 17.38
C PRO A 155 -11.28 11.26 18.80
N PHE A 156 -11.45 10.10 19.43
CA PHE A 156 -11.89 10.04 20.84
C PHE A 156 -10.96 10.81 21.78
N THR A 157 -9.68 10.92 21.43
CA THR A 157 -8.65 11.60 22.21
C THR A 157 -8.46 13.07 21.88
N ILE A 158 -9.28 13.67 20.98
CA ILE A 158 -9.10 15.07 20.54
C ILE A 158 -9.39 16.06 21.65
N VAL A 159 -10.36 15.77 22.51
CA VAL A 159 -10.72 16.70 23.60
C VAL A 159 -9.71 16.55 24.72
N SER A 160 -8.86 17.56 24.89
CA SER A 160 -7.87 17.61 25.95
C SER A 160 -8.54 17.48 27.33
N SER A 161 -8.02 16.55 28.14
CA SER A 161 -8.43 16.40 29.54
C SER A 161 -7.42 17.15 30.42
N ASP A 162 -7.90 18.04 31.30
CA ASP A 162 -7.06 18.61 32.34
C ASP A 162 -7.24 17.82 33.62
N PHE A 163 -6.33 16.90 33.86
CA PHE A 163 -6.33 16.05 35.06
C PHE A 163 -5.98 16.80 36.35
N ARG A 164 -5.63 18.08 36.26
CA ARG A 164 -5.31 18.95 37.39
C ARG A 164 -6.48 19.84 37.79
N ALA A 165 -7.64 19.74 37.10
CA ALA A 165 -8.78 20.57 37.43
C ALA A 165 -9.21 20.42 38.88
N GLY A 166 -9.14 21.53 39.66
CA GLY A 166 -9.48 21.56 41.08
C GLY A 166 -8.40 21.06 42.06
N VAL A 167 -7.18 20.80 41.59
CA VAL A 167 -6.06 20.34 42.42
C VAL A 167 -4.86 21.29 42.26
N ASP A 168 -4.04 21.40 43.31
CA ASP A 168 -2.84 22.22 43.30
C ASP A 168 -1.88 21.76 42.19
N PRO A 169 -1.52 22.62 41.21
CA PRO A 169 -0.62 22.29 40.13
C PRO A 169 0.80 21.89 40.58
N GLU A 170 1.21 22.26 41.78
CA GLU A 170 2.54 21.91 42.32
C GLU A 170 2.57 20.48 42.84
N VAL A 171 1.43 19.90 43.22
CA VAL A 171 1.31 18.56 43.81
C VAL A 171 1.14 17.48 42.74
N TYR A 172 0.51 17.81 41.60
CA TYR A 172 0.27 16.86 40.54
C TYR A 172 1.30 16.98 39.41
N PRO A 173 1.66 15.85 38.75
CA PRO A 173 2.57 15.91 37.63
C PRO A 173 2.00 16.79 36.51
N LYS A 174 2.89 17.35 35.68
CA LYS A 174 2.49 18.13 34.51
C LYS A 174 1.41 17.39 33.72
N ASN A 175 0.41 18.13 33.23
CA ASN A 175 -0.62 17.56 32.43
C ASN A 175 -0.02 16.79 31.23
N VAL A 176 -0.52 15.60 30.96
CA VAL A 176 -0.13 14.80 29.79
C VAL A 176 -1.21 14.92 28.73
N PRO A 177 -0.84 14.92 27.44
CA PRO A 177 -1.82 14.90 26.38
C PRO A 177 -2.63 13.61 26.43
N ASN A 178 -3.84 13.62 25.88
CA ASN A 178 -4.53 12.39 25.57
C ASN A 178 -3.72 11.59 24.55
N GLN A 179 -3.74 10.27 24.64
CA GLN A 179 -2.77 9.42 23.98
C GLN A 179 -3.39 8.26 23.22
N CYS A 180 -2.75 7.90 22.10
CA CYS A 180 -3.00 6.66 21.39
C CYS A 180 -1.78 5.74 21.50
N TYR A 181 -2.01 4.51 21.96
CA TYR A 181 -1.01 3.46 22.09
C TYR A 181 -1.31 2.34 21.09
N TYR A 182 -0.31 2.00 20.26
CA TYR A 182 -0.44 0.99 19.21
C TYR A 182 0.51 -0.16 19.50
N PHE A 183 -0.02 -1.32 19.85
CA PHE A 183 0.76 -2.53 20.12
C PHE A 183 0.54 -3.53 19.01
N SER A 184 1.60 -3.99 18.37
CA SER A 184 1.55 -5.02 17.34
C SER A 184 2.90 -5.69 17.13
N SER A 185 2.93 -6.82 16.43
CA SER A 185 4.10 -7.25 15.66
C SER A 185 4.10 -6.55 14.31
N ALA A 186 5.22 -6.64 13.57
CA ALA A 186 5.27 -6.13 12.21
C ALA A 186 4.24 -6.87 11.33
N GLU A 187 3.64 -6.14 10.42
CA GLU A 187 2.70 -6.65 9.41
C GLU A 187 3.21 -6.26 8.00
N ASP A 188 2.37 -6.20 7.00
CA ASP A 188 2.77 -5.72 5.69
C ASP A 188 2.75 -4.18 5.60
N THR A 189 3.44 -3.63 4.59
CA THR A 189 3.58 -2.19 4.41
C THR A 189 2.34 -1.49 3.86
N SER A 190 1.26 -2.21 3.57
CA SER A 190 -0.05 -1.63 3.22
C SER A 190 -0.84 -1.20 4.46
N THR A 191 -0.40 -1.60 5.66
CA THR A 191 -1.12 -1.32 6.91
C THR A 191 -0.95 0.13 7.38
N TYR A 192 -1.96 0.64 8.09
CA TYR A 192 -1.85 1.93 8.76
C TYR A 192 -0.74 1.95 9.82
N LEU A 193 -0.47 0.81 10.46
CA LEU A 193 0.63 0.66 11.41
C LEU A 193 1.98 0.97 10.77
N TRP A 194 2.23 0.54 9.54
CA TRP A 194 3.46 0.88 8.82
C TRP A 194 3.62 2.38 8.59
N GLN A 195 2.53 3.06 8.21
CA GLN A 195 2.55 4.51 8.02
C GLN A 195 2.88 5.22 9.34
N LEU A 196 2.22 4.83 10.44
CA LEU A 196 2.49 5.37 11.78
C LEU A 196 3.92 5.12 12.23
N TYR A 197 4.43 3.90 12.02
CA TYR A 197 5.80 3.52 12.36
C TYR A 197 6.82 4.38 11.62
N ARG A 198 6.70 4.49 10.29
CA ARG A 198 7.61 5.26 9.45
C ARG A 198 7.56 6.75 9.78
N ASP A 199 6.35 7.32 9.86
CA ASP A 199 6.18 8.75 10.14
C ASP A 199 6.64 9.08 11.57
N GLY A 200 6.34 8.23 12.54
CA GLY A 200 6.77 8.38 13.92
C GLY A 200 8.29 8.28 14.06
N ALA A 201 8.92 7.30 13.41
CA ALA A 201 10.38 7.15 13.44
C ALA A 201 11.08 8.38 12.82
N LYS A 202 10.55 8.91 11.70
CA LYS A 202 11.05 10.13 11.08
C LYS A 202 10.93 11.34 12.01
N ARG A 203 9.79 11.52 12.68
CA ARG A 203 9.57 12.62 13.64
C ARG A 203 10.51 12.52 14.84
N MET A 204 10.68 11.32 15.41
CA MET A 204 11.65 11.08 16.50
C MET A 204 13.09 11.43 16.06
N ALA A 205 13.49 11.01 14.86
CA ALA A 205 14.81 11.34 14.32
C ALA A 205 15.02 12.85 14.14
N MET A 206 13.94 13.61 13.91
CA MET A 206 13.93 15.07 13.82
C MET A 206 13.84 15.76 15.21
N GLY A 207 13.82 15.01 16.31
CA GLY A 207 13.76 15.54 17.68
C GLY A 207 12.36 15.90 18.21
N PHE A 208 11.29 15.53 17.48
CA PHE A 208 9.93 15.73 17.99
C PHE A 208 9.60 14.71 19.08
N THR A 209 8.85 15.14 20.10
CA THR A 209 8.49 14.34 21.29
C THR A 209 7.04 13.88 21.32
N ASP A 210 6.25 14.25 20.32
CA ASP A 210 4.84 13.88 20.18
C ASP A 210 4.62 12.44 19.71
N TYR A 211 5.67 11.81 19.16
CA TYR A 211 5.69 10.40 18.78
C TYR A 211 6.76 9.63 19.57
N PHE A 212 6.44 8.41 19.92
CA PHE A 212 7.39 7.42 20.42
C PHE A 212 7.24 6.14 19.61
N VAL A 213 8.33 5.69 19.00
CA VAL A 213 8.38 4.43 18.27
C VAL A 213 9.37 3.50 18.96
N CYS A 214 8.89 2.32 19.31
CA CYS A 214 9.68 1.28 19.97
C CYS A 214 9.61 0.01 19.11
N ASP A 215 10.75 -0.37 18.55
CA ASP A 215 10.91 -1.59 17.76
C ASP A 215 11.81 -2.56 18.52
N ILE A 216 11.22 -3.69 18.97
CA ILE A 216 11.92 -4.69 19.77
C ILE A 216 11.77 -6.06 19.13
N SER A 217 12.81 -6.49 18.41
CA SER A 217 12.90 -7.84 17.84
C SER A 217 13.07 -8.92 18.91
N CYS A 218 13.01 -10.19 18.52
CA CYS A 218 13.20 -11.34 19.43
C CYS A 218 14.57 -11.38 20.11
N GLN A 219 15.55 -10.64 19.65
CA GLN A 219 16.89 -10.59 20.27
C GLN A 219 16.85 -10.08 21.70
N MET A 220 16.00 -9.09 21.99
CA MET A 220 15.86 -8.56 23.35
C MET A 220 15.22 -9.56 24.32
N PRO A 221 14.05 -10.16 24.05
CA PRO A 221 13.46 -11.16 24.94
C PRO A 221 14.22 -12.49 24.99
N LEU A 222 15.08 -12.80 24.03
CA LEU A 222 16.00 -13.94 24.11
C LEU A 222 17.21 -13.67 25.01
N HIS A 223 17.60 -12.40 25.16
CA HIS A 223 18.74 -11.97 25.98
C HIS A 223 18.34 -10.84 26.95
N PRO A 224 17.29 -11.04 27.77
CA PRO A 224 16.79 -9.98 28.62
C PRO A 224 17.79 -9.64 29.71
N THR A 225 17.77 -8.39 30.18
CA THR A 225 18.51 -7.96 31.34
C THR A 225 17.57 -7.42 32.40
N MET A 226 17.91 -7.65 33.65
CA MET A 226 17.20 -7.09 34.81
C MET A 226 18.19 -6.43 35.75
N ASN A 227 18.03 -5.13 36.03
CA ASN A 227 18.95 -4.35 36.84
C ASN A 227 20.43 -4.47 36.41
N GLY A 228 20.66 -4.47 35.08
CA GLY A 228 21.99 -4.57 34.48
C GLY A 228 22.63 -5.97 34.51
N LYS A 229 21.90 -7.00 34.93
CA LYS A 229 22.36 -8.39 34.92
C LYS A 229 21.55 -9.22 33.91
N PRO A 230 22.17 -10.21 33.29
CA PRO A 230 21.44 -11.16 32.45
C PRO A 230 20.29 -11.82 33.21
N TYR A 231 19.16 -12.01 32.56
CA TYR A 231 17.97 -12.65 33.09
C TYR A 231 17.56 -13.85 32.23
N THR A 232 16.71 -14.69 32.72
CA THR A 232 16.19 -15.84 31.98
C THR A 232 15.44 -15.40 30.72
N PRO A 233 15.71 -15.99 29.53
CA PRO A 233 14.96 -15.72 28.31
C PRO A 233 13.45 -15.81 28.55
N LEU A 234 12.68 -14.92 27.93
CA LEU A 234 11.22 -14.92 28.08
C LEU A 234 10.56 -16.08 27.31
N PHE A 235 11.27 -16.62 26.33
CA PHE A 235 10.88 -17.83 25.58
C PHE A 235 12.14 -18.53 25.02
N PRO A 236 12.07 -19.85 24.72
CA PRO A 236 13.21 -20.58 24.20
C PRO A 236 13.58 -20.15 22.78
N LYS A 237 14.86 -20.16 22.45
CA LYS A 237 15.37 -19.89 21.09
C LYS A 237 14.86 -20.92 20.10
N GLU A 238 14.69 -22.16 20.55
CA GLU A 238 14.19 -23.29 19.75
C GLU A 238 12.83 -23.02 19.12
N ASP A 239 11.97 -22.23 19.79
CA ASP A 239 10.65 -21.83 19.25
C ASP A 239 10.82 -20.89 18.04
N VAL A 240 11.77 -19.95 18.09
CA VAL A 240 12.09 -19.08 16.95
C VAL A 240 12.66 -19.90 15.79
N ASP A 241 13.61 -20.79 16.07
CA ASP A 241 14.24 -21.64 15.08
C ASP A 241 13.22 -22.61 14.42
N ALA A 242 12.26 -23.12 15.20
CA ALA A 242 11.16 -23.94 14.70
C ALA A 242 10.20 -23.12 13.81
N ALA A 243 9.86 -21.91 14.21
CA ALA A 243 9.05 -21.02 13.40
C ALA A 243 9.73 -20.64 12.08
N MET A 244 11.04 -20.35 12.11
CA MET A 244 11.85 -20.09 10.91
C MET A 244 11.87 -21.26 9.94
N ARG A 245 12.00 -22.51 10.44
CA ARG A 245 11.94 -23.72 9.60
C ARG A 245 10.54 -23.96 9.03
N SER A 246 9.50 -23.67 9.79
CA SER A 246 8.10 -23.89 9.37
C SER A 246 7.63 -22.88 8.32
N ASN A 247 7.87 -21.60 8.56
CA ASN A 247 7.51 -20.51 7.66
C ASN A 247 8.42 -19.30 7.94
N GLU A 248 9.53 -19.22 7.22
CA GLU A 248 10.55 -18.19 7.37
C GLU A 248 9.96 -16.79 7.25
N TYR A 249 9.08 -16.58 6.28
CA TYR A 249 8.44 -15.31 6.01
C TYR A 249 7.61 -14.80 7.20
N ARG A 250 6.74 -15.67 7.72
CA ARG A 250 5.93 -15.37 8.91
C ARG A 250 6.80 -15.17 10.14
N ALA A 251 7.83 -15.99 10.31
CA ALA A 251 8.73 -15.90 11.46
C ALA A 251 9.55 -14.61 11.45
N LYS A 252 10.03 -14.14 10.28
CA LYS A 252 10.69 -12.84 10.13
C LYS A 252 9.79 -11.69 10.59
N ARG A 253 8.52 -11.73 10.24
CA ARG A 253 7.54 -10.74 10.64
C ARG A 253 7.21 -10.80 12.13
N GLU A 254 6.88 -11.98 12.66
CA GLU A 254 6.41 -12.15 14.04
C GLU A 254 7.52 -12.07 15.10
N TYR A 255 8.76 -12.48 14.78
CA TYR A 255 9.87 -12.52 15.73
C TYR A 255 10.93 -11.46 15.48
N TYR A 256 11.26 -11.15 14.24
CA TYR A 256 12.32 -10.19 13.90
C TYR A 256 11.79 -8.79 13.61
N ASN A 257 10.48 -8.57 13.65
CA ASN A 257 9.79 -7.31 13.33
C ASN A 257 10.10 -6.76 11.94
N LEU A 258 10.40 -7.63 10.99
CA LEU A 258 10.61 -7.22 9.63
C LEU A 258 9.25 -7.03 8.96
N PHE A 259 8.90 -5.78 8.69
CA PHE A 259 7.71 -5.48 7.90
C PHE A 259 7.81 -6.14 6.53
N ASP A 260 6.68 -6.67 6.08
CA ASP A 260 6.62 -7.25 4.75
C ASP A 260 6.60 -6.17 3.68
N LEU A 261 7.74 -5.98 3.04
CA LEU A 261 7.91 -5.03 1.96
C LEU A 261 7.33 -5.53 0.63
N THR A 262 6.96 -6.81 0.54
CA THR A 262 6.42 -7.38 -0.69
C THR A 262 4.94 -7.04 -0.90
N GLY A 263 4.23 -6.58 0.15
CA GLY A 263 2.81 -6.20 0.07
C GLY A 263 1.84 -7.38 -0.02
N GLY A 264 2.33 -8.60 0.23
CA GLY A 264 1.58 -9.87 0.16
C GLY A 264 2.12 -10.82 -0.91
N VAL A 265 2.06 -12.10 -0.65
CA VAL A 265 2.64 -13.18 -1.50
C VAL A 265 2.09 -13.18 -2.93
N ASP A 266 0.90 -12.64 -3.14
CA ASP A 266 0.21 -12.65 -4.43
C ASP A 266 0.33 -11.33 -5.21
N ASN A 267 0.92 -10.27 -4.63
CA ASN A 267 1.06 -8.98 -5.32
C ASN A 267 2.08 -9.09 -6.44
N ILE A 268 1.78 -8.49 -7.59
CA ILE A 268 2.65 -8.57 -8.78
C ILE A 268 3.89 -7.68 -8.67
N VAL A 269 3.81 -6.61 -7.88
CA VAL A 269 4.90 -5.66 -7.63
C VAL A 269 5.04 -5.49 -6.13
N SER A 270 6.25 -5.61 -5.61
CA SER A 270 6.51 -5.35 -4.20
C SER A 270 6.54 -3.85 -3.90
N ASN A 271 6.10 -3.46 -2.72
CA ASN A 271 6.20 -2.08 -2.26
C ASN A 271 7.65 -1.57 -2.26
N ASP A 272 8.60 -2.42 -1.86
CA ASP A 272 10.03 -2.11 -1.90
C ASP A 272 10.49 -1.76 -3.32
N SER A 273 10.07 -2.53 -4.33
CA SER A 273 10.41 -2.25 -5.72
C SER A 273 9.85 -0.91 -6.19
N ILE A 274 8.65 -0.51 -5.75
CA ILE A 274 8.11 0.82 -6.07
C ILE A 274 8.93 1.91 -5.39
N TYR A 275 9.19 1.81 -4.08
CA TYR A 275 9.98 2.82 -3.34
C TYR A 275 11.40 2.97 -3.88
N ARG A 276 12.06 1.88 -4.24
CA ARG A 276 13.40 1.92 -4.84
C ARG A 276 13.43 2.63 -6.19
N ASN A 277 12.33 2.55 -6.92
CA ASN A 277 12.14 3.18 -8.23
C ASN A 277 11.52 4.57 -8.16
N GLU A 278 11.15 5.08 -7.00
CA GLU A 278 10.76 6.49 -6.83
C GLU A 278 11.95 7.41 -7.03
N LYS A 279 11.76 8.46 -7.84
CA LYS A 279 12.79 9.45 -8.19
C LYS A 279 12.21 10.87 -8.11
N GLN A 280 13.08 11.82 -7.84
CA GLN A 280 12.74 13.24 -7.74
C GLN A 280 12.61 13.85 -9.12
N TYR A 281 11.40 14.00 -9.61
CA TYR A 281 11.06 14.77 -10.81
C TYR A 281 9.61 15.24 -10.78
N LEU A 282 9.33 16.31 -11.51
CA LEU A 282 7.98 16.83 -11.69
C LEU A 282 7.32 16.21 -12.94
N PRO A 283 5.98 16.15 -12.97
CA PRO A 283 5.24 15.79 -14.17
C PRO A 283 5.64 16.66 -15.36
N LEU A 284 5.74 16.05 -16.52
CA LEU A 284 5.94 16.76 -17.76
C LEU A 284 4.61 17.00 -18.45
N THR A 285 4.38 18.21 -18.94
CA THR A 285 3.20 18.56 -19.76
C THR A 285 3.51 18.56 -21.25
N THR A 286 4.79 18.63 -21.61
CA THR A 286 5.28 18.62 -23.00
C THR A 286 6.64 17.93 -23.05
N ASN A 287 7.08 17.58 -24.26
CA ASN A 287 8.47 17.15 -24.47
C ASN A 287 9.42 18.34 -24.38
N PRO A 288 10.28 18.43 -23.35
CA PRO A 288 11.17 19.58 -23.17
C PRO A 288 12.32 19.61 -24.18
N ASP A 289 12.70 18.46 -24.75
CA ASP A 289 13.79 18.36 -25.73
C ASP A 289 13.46 17.33 -26.83
N PRO A 290 12.73 17.74 -27.88
CA PRO A 290 12.33 16.87 -28.98
C PRO A 290 13.48 16.23 -29.76
N LYS A 291 14.71 16.71 -29.59
CA LYS A 291 15.89 16.18 -30.28
C LYS A 291 16.73 15.25 -29.41
N SER A 292 16.33 14.99 -28.19
CA SER A 292 17.07 14.14 -27.23
C SER A 292 17.10 12.64 -27.60
N GLY A 293 16.31 12.20 -28.57
CA GLY A 293 16.12 10.78 -28.92
C GLY A 293 15.22 10.03 -27.93
N LYS A 294 14.63 10.71 -26.95
CA LYS A 294 13.63 10.15 -26.05
C LYS A 294 12.30 9.97 -26.79
N LYS A 295 11.56 8.92 -26.41
CA LYS A 295 10.21 8.69 -26.92
C LYS A 295 9.19 8.75 -25.78
N TYR A 296 7.93 8.95 -26.15
CA TYR A 296 6.82 9.01 -25.21
C TYR A 296 5.80 7.96 -25.57
N ILE A 297 5.58 7.01 -24.65
CA ILE A 297 4.50 6.03 -24.76
C ILE A 297 3.27 6.70 -24.15
N ILE A 298 2.24 6.89 -24.96
CA ILE A 298 0.94 7.41 -24.58
C ILE A 298 -0.01 6.23 -24.54
N THR A 299 -0.54 5.88 -23.37
CA THR A 299 -1.47 4.78 -23.20
C THR A 299 -2.86 5.30 -22.84
N ILE A 300 -3.87 4.87 -23.59
CA ILE A 300 -5.26 5.30 -23.42
C ILE A 300 -6.13 4.09 -23.07
N ASP A 301 -6.83 4.19 -21.95
CA ASP A 301 -7.92 3.30 -21.56
C ASP A 301 -9.24 4.07 -21.63
N PRO A 302 -10.04 3.91 -22.70
CA PRO A 302 -11.31 4.60 -22.85
C PRO A 302 -12.41 3.89 -22.07
N ALA A 303 -12.99 4.57 -21.07
CA ALA A 303 -14.07 4.01 -20.27
C ALA A 303 -15.37 3.80 -21.02
N HIS A 304 -16.14 2.82 -20.58
CA HIS A 304 -17.49 2.55 -21.01
C HIS A 304 -18.50 2.91 -19.89
N GLN A 305 -19.22 4.01 -20.04
CA GLN A 305 -20.39 4.48 -19.26
C GLN A 305 -20.23 4.79 -17.75
N ILE A 306 -19.39 4.10 -16.97
CA ILE A 306 -19.30 4.27 -15.51
C ILE A 306 -17.86 4.42 -15.01
N ASP A 307 -16.89 3.87 -15.75
CA ASP A 307 -15.48 3.86 -15.39
C ASP A 307 -14.76 5.13 -15.87
N ASN A 308 -13.59 5.41 -15.30
CA ASN A 308 -12.80 6.59 -15.67
C ASN A 308 -11.98 6.30 -16.92
N SER A 309 -12.11 7.13 -17.97
CA SER A 309 -11.14 7.11 -19.07
C SER A 309 -9.81 7.67 -18.60
N PHE A 310 -8.72 6.97 -18.82
CA PHE A 310 -7.40 7.39 -18.37
C PHE A 310 -6.38 7.45 -19.49
N CYS A 311 -5.56 8.50 -19.46
CA CYS A 311 -4.42 8.68 -20.36
C CYS A 311 -3.15 8.78 -19.53
N LEU A 312 -2.20 7.87 -19.75
CA LEU A 312 -0.90 7.85 -19.08
C LEU A 312 0.22 8.16 -20.06
N ILE A 313 1.16 8.97 -19.63
CA ILE A 313 2.35 9.34 -20.40
C ILE A 313 3.58 8.74 -19.72
N THR A 314 4.35 7.98 -20.50
CA THR A 314 5.60 7.36 -20.06
C THR A 314 6.73 7.81 -20.96
N GLU A 315 7.70 8.53 -20.41
CA GLU A 315 8.94 8.86 -21.11
C GLU A 315 9.83 7.63 -21.16
N VAL A 316 10.40 7.30 -22.30
CA VAL A 316 11.36 6.20 -22.47
C VAL A 316 12.64 6.69 -23.17
N TRP A 317 13.77 6.18 -22.71
CA TRP A 317 15.08 6.52 -23.24
C TRP A 317 16.00 5.30 -23.23
N LYS A 318 17.09 5.40 -24.00
CA LYS A 318 18.11 4.36 -24.04
C LYS A 318 19.26 4.74 -23.10
N ASP A 319 19.34 4.03 -21.97
CA ASP A 319 20.48 4.13 -21.04
C ASP A 319 21.68 3.36 -21.59
N LYS A 320 22.91 3.82 -21.27
CA LYS A 320 24.15 3.22 -21.77
C LYS A 320 24.42 1.81 -21.21
N GLU A 321 24.03 1.57 -19.97
CA GLU A 321 24.27 0.31 -19.26
C GLU A 321 23.06 -0.60 -19.25
N LYS A 322 21.88 -0.02 -19.00
CA LYS A 322 20.64 -0.79 -18.80
C LYS A 322 19.81 -0.96 -20.07
N GLY A 323 20.15 -0.31 -21.19
CA GLY A 323 19.34 -0.30 -22.40
C GLY A 323 18.08 0.58 -22.24
N TRP A 324 16.96 0.19 -22.86
CA TRP A 324 15.72 0.96 -22.75
C TRP A 324 15.19 0.99 -21.31
N MET A 325 14.96 2.20 -20.81
CA MET A 325 14.36 2.52 -19.51
C MET A 325 13.17 3.43 -19.72
N GLY A 326 12.28 3.50 -18.69
CA GLY A 326 11.13 4.39 -18.71
C GLY A 326 10.87 5.07 -17.38
N ARG A 327 10.08 6.14 -17.42
CA ARG A 327 9.50 6.77 -16.23
C ARG A 327 8.11 7.31 -16.52
N PHE A 328 7.20 7.18 -15.56
CA PHE A 328 5.86 7.73 -15.66
C PHE A 328 5.91 9.23 -15.42
N VAL A 329 5.60 10.03 -16.43
CA VAL A 329 5.80 11.49 -16.36
C VAL A 329 4.51 12.28 -16.22
N ASN A 330 3.35 11.74 -16.56
CA ASN A 330 2.06 12.40 -16.31
C ASN A 330 0.90 11.42 -16.44
N GLY A 331 -0.23 11.76 -15.81
CA GLY A 331 -1.49 11.04 -15.91
C GLY A 331 -2.68 12.00 -16.03
N TYR A 332 -3.64 11.66 -16.86
CA TYR A 332 -4.82 12.48 -17.08
C TYR A 332 -6.08 11.64 -16.97
N ASN A 333 -6.95 12.01 -16.06
CA ASN A 333 -8.31 11.50 -16.04
C ASN A 333 -9.13 12.29 -17.07
N MET A 334 -9.63 11.61 -18.11
CA MET A 334 -10.30 12.23 -19.25
C MET A 334 -11.73 12.62 -18.93
N MET A 335 -11.89 13.59 -18.01
CA MET A 335 -13.17 14.11 -17.55
C MET A 335 -13.16 15.62 -17.39
N LYS A 336 -14.34 16.22 -17.41
CA LYS A 336 -14.57 17.63 -17.08
C LYS A 336 -15.21 17.76 -15.71
N LEU A 337 -14.77 18.74 -14.94
CA LEU A 337 -15.49 19.24 -13.77
C LEU A 337 -16.52 20.26 -14.25
N LEU A 338 -17.78 20.01 -13.98
CA LEU A 338 -18.84 20.95 -14.25
C LEU A 338 -18.90 22.03 -13.16
N PRO A 339 -19.49 23.22 -13.41
CA PRO A 339 -19.60 24.28 -12.42
C PRO A 339 -20.33 23.91 -11.11
N ASN A 340 -21.19 22.90 -11.15
CA ASN A 340 -21.88 22.34 -9.99
C ASN A 340 -21.05 21.32 -9.20
N GLY A 341 -19.79 21.06 -9.60
CA GLY A 341 -18.90 20.08 -8.98
C GLY A 341 -19.07 18.65 -9.51
N ASP A 342 -20.03 18.38 -10.37
CA ASP A 342 -20.21 17.07 -10.98
C ASP A 342 -19.10 16.76 -11.99
N LYS A 343 -18.75 15.48 -12.11
CA LYS A 343 -17.78 14.98 -13.08
C LYS A 343 -18.51 14.46 -14.31
N LYS A 344 -18.04 14.86 -15.50
CA LYS A 344 -18.55 14.39 -16.77
C LYS A 344 -17.40 13.85 -17.62
N LEU A 345 -17.53 12.61 -18.11
CA LEU A 345 -16.56 12.03 -19.03
C LEU A 345 -16.52 12.83 -20.35
N TYR A 346 -15.38 12.84 -21.00
CA TYR A 346 -15.26 13.38 -22.33
C TYR A 346 -16.18 12.64 -23.30
N THR A 347 -16.82 13.39 -24.17
CA THR A 347 -17.47 12.81 -25.34
C THR A 347 -16.40 12.28 -26.30
N MET A 348 -16.78 11.40 -27.21
CA MET A 348 -15.86 10.84 -28.19
C MET A 348 -15.05 11.90 -28.97
N PRO A 349 -15.66 12.96 -29.54
CA PRO A 349 -14.88 14.04 -30.19
C PRO A 349 -13.91 14.74 -29.24
N GLU A 350 -14.30 15.00 -28.00
CA GLU A 350 -13.44 15.63 -27.00
C GLU A 350 -12.26 14.72 -26.61
N ALA A 351 -12.50 13.42 -26.50
CA ALA A 351 -11.44 12.45 -26.23
C ALA A 351 -10.42 12.39 -27.39
N VAL A 352 -10.88 12.37 -28.63
CA VAL A 352 -10.01 12.38 -29.81
C VAL A 352 -9.22 13.68 -29.90
N GLU A 353 -9.86 14.84 -29.66
CA GLU A 353 -9.17 16.14 -29.65
C GLU A 353 -8.09 16.18 -28.57
N PHE A 354 -8.41 15.73 -27.35
CA PHE A 354 -7.46 15.65 -26.24
C PHE A 354 -6.26 14.75 -26.61
N ILE A 355 -6.49 13.56 -27.17
CA ILE A 355 -5.40 12.64 -27.56
C ILE A 355 -4.51 13.29 -28.61
N ARG A 356 -5.07 13.97 -29.61
CA ARG A 356 -4.33 14.70 -30.64
C ARG A 356 -3.48 15.81 -30.05
N GLU A 357 -4.01 16.58 -29.10
CA GLU A 357 -3.25 17.62 -28.38
C GLU A 357 -2.08 17.02 -27.59
N VAL A 358 -2.30 15.95 -26.85
CA VAL A 358 -1.25 15.23 -26.12
C VAL A 358 -0.18 14.73 -27.08
N MET A 359 -0.54 14.14 -28.21
CA MET A 359 0.41 13.71 -29.23
C MET A 359 1.28 14.89 -29.72
N VAL A 360 0.69 16.04 -30.02
CA VAL A 360 1.42 17.25 -30.47
C VAL A 360 2.38 17.73 -29.38
N CYS A 361 1.91 17.82 -28.13
CA CYS A 361 2.72 18.30 -27.00
C CYS A 361 3.96 17.44 -26.78
N TYR A 362 3.84 16.13 -26.85
CA TYR A 362 4.97 15.23 -26.56
C TYR A 362 5.80 14.87 -27.81
N ASN A 363 5.24 14.97 -29.01
CA ASN A 363 6.06 14.87 -30.24
C ASN A 363 6.95 16.09 -30.45
N GLY A 364 6.48 17.28 -30.00
CA GLY A 364 7.15 18.55 -30.23
C GLY A 364 7.30 18.85 -31.72
N ALA A 365 8.49 19.25 -32.15
CA ALA A 365 8.77 19.59 -33.56
C ALA A 365 9.25 18.39 -34.40
N ALA A 366 9.24 17.16 -33.86
CA ALA A 366 9.68 15.99 -34.61
C ALA A 366 8.72 15.68 -35.76
N PRO A 367 9.25 15.21 -36.93
CA PRO A 367 8.39 14.80 -38.04
C PRO A 367 7.65 13.50 -37.75
N ASP A 368 6.54 13.29 -38.43
CA ASP A 368 5.85 12.00 -38.57
C ASP A 368 5.69 11.19 -37.27
N TRP A 369 5.50 11.85 -36.12
CA TRP A 369 5.28 11.24 -34.82
C TRP A 369 6.48 10.41 -34.30
N GLU A 370 7.72 10.74 -34.71
CA GLU A 370 8.93 9.97 -34.37
C GLU A 370 9.13 9.77 -32.86
N ASN A 371 8.68 10.74 -32.04
CA ASN A 371 8.82 10.68 -30.59
C ASN A 371 7.63 10.00 -29.89
N ILE A 372 6.60 9.54 -30.63
CA ILE A 372 5.35 9.00 -30.07
C ILE A 372 5.21 7.52 -30.35
N ILE A 373 4.78 6.79 -29.33
CA ILE A 373 4.22 5.44 -29.41
C ILE A 373 2.86 5.52 -28.72
N LEU A 374 1.78 5.33 -29.49
CA LEU A 374 0.41 5.45 -29.00
C LEU A 374 -0.22 4.08 -28.83
N PHE A 375 -0.68 3.77 -27.64
CA PHE A 375 -1.50 2.61 -27.35
C PHE A 375 -2.93 3.07 -27.03
N VAL A 376 -3.91 2.45 -27.68
CA VAL A 376 -5.33 2.62 -27.35
C VAL A 376 -5.93 1.25 -27.11
N ASP A 377 -6.56 1.07 -25.92
CA ASP A 377 -7.30 -0.16 -25.66
C ASP A 377 -8.54 -0.21 -26.58
N PRO A 378 -8.63 -1.18 -27.50
CA PRO A 378 -9.79 -1.30 -28.36
C PRO A 378 -11.09 -1.64 -27.61
N GLY A 379 -10.99 -2.15 -26.37
CA GLY A 379 -12.11 -2.47 -25.49
C GLY A 379 -13.11 -3.49 -26.03
N SER A 380 -13.84 -4.16 -25.14
CA SER A 380 -14.93 -5.05 -25.52
C SER A 380 -16.21 -4.33 -25.98
N GLY A 381 -16.27 -3.01 -25.81
CA GLY A 381 -17.42 -2.16 -26.10
C GLY A 381 -17.25 -1.19 -27.29
N GLY A 382 -16.12 -1.24 -28.00
CA GLY A 382 -15.89 -0.48 -29.23
C GLY A 382 -15.42 0.97 -29.07
N GLY A 383 -15.32 1.52 -27.85
CA GLY A 383 -14.90 2.91 -27.64
C GLY A 383 -13.52 3.21 -28.20
N GLY A 384 -12.54 2.36 -27.92
CA GLY A 384 -11.18 2.52 -28.43
C GLY A 384 -11.05 2.30 -29.94
N LEU A 385 -11.83 1.41 -30.53
CA LEU A 385 -11.87 1.26 -31.98
C LEU A 385 -12.41 2.51 -32.67
N MET A 386 -13.44 3.15 -32.10
CA MET A 386 -13.96 4.41 -32.64
C MET A 386 -12.92 5.54 -32.55
N ILE A 387 -12.18 5.62 -31.43
CA ILE A 387 -11.04 6.56 -31.31
C ILE A 387 -10.01 6.29 -32.41
N ALA A 388 -9.63 5.03 -32.62
CA ALA A 388 -8.68 4.64 -33.64
C ALA A 388 -9.15 5.03 -35.05
N ASP A 389 -10.44 4.90 -35.36
CA ASP A 389 -11.01 5.32 -36.64
C ASP A 389 -10.83 6.82 -36.91
N PHE A 390 -11.02 7.65 -35.90
CA PHE A 390 -10.76 9.09 -36.01
C PHE A 390 -9.27 9.43 -36.12
N LEU A 391 -8.40 8.65 -35.48
CA LEU A 391 -6.96 8.89 -35.50
C LEU A 391 -6.29 8.50 -36.83
N ARG A 392 -6.96 7.68 -37.68
CA ARG A 392 -6.47 7.33 -39.04
C ARG A 392 -6.56 8.49 -40.02
N GLN A 393 -7.42 9.47 -39.75
CA GLN A 393 -7.63 10.61 -40.63
C GLN A 393 -6.58 11.68 -40.43
N ASP A 394 -6.17 12.34 -41.53
CA ASP A 394 -5.37 13.58 -41.45
C ASP A 394 -6.21 14.68 -40.77
N TRP A 395 -5.57 15.53 -40.01
CA TRP A 395 -6.25 16.57 -39.24
C TRP A 395 -5.42 17.83 -39.11
N VAL A 396 -6.05 18.92 -38.70
CA VAL A 396 -5.40 20.23 -38.48
C VAL A 396 -5.49 20.59 -37.02
N ASP A 397 -4.37 21.00 -36.41
CA ASP A 397 -4.32 21.43 -35.00
C ASP A 397 -4.85 22.87 -34.81
N LYS A 398 -4.95 23.30 -33.54
CA LYS A 398 -5.41 24.66 -33.18
C LYS A 398 -4.53 25.79 -33.76
N ASN A 399 -3.31 25.50 -34.17
CA ASN A 399 -2.36 26.43 -34.77
C ASN A 399 -2.41 26.44 -36.31
N GLY A 400 -3.31 25.65 -36.91
CA GLY A 400 -3.45 25.52 -38.35
C GLY A 400 -2.42 24.60 -39.01
N LYS A 401 -1.62 23.85 -38.25
CA LYS A 401 -0.67 22.88 -38.77
C LYS A 401 -1.37 21.57 -39.11
N GLN A 402 -1.11 21.06 -40.34
CA GLN A 402 -1.63 19.78 -40.79
C GLN A 402 -0.78 18.64 -40.23
N HIS A 403 -1.45 17.61 -39.73
CA HIS A 403 -0.88 16.39 -39.21
C HIS A 403 -1.44 15.17 -39.97
N ARG A 404 -0.57 14.19 -40.18
CA ARG A 404 -0.95 12.90 -40.77
C ARG A 404 -1.59 12.02 -39.71
N GLY A 405 -2.60 11.24 -40.13
CA GLY A 405 -3.20 10.22 -39.28
C GLY A 405 -2.24 9.08 -38.93
N VAL A 406 -2.65 8.19 -38.03
CA VAL A 406 -1.88 7.01 -37.58
C VAL A 406 -2.72 5.75 -37.71
N ILE A 407 -2.11 4.62 -38.12
CA ILE A 407 -2.80 3.35 -38.32
C ILE A 407 -2.00 2.18 -37.75
N ASP A 408 -2.73 1.22 -37.17
CA ASP A 408 -2.14 -0.04 -36.72
C ASP A 408 -2.27 -1.11 -37.79
N MET A 409 -1.16 -1.50 -38.40
CA MET A 409 -1.13 -2.55 -39.44
C MET A 409 -1.16 -3.97 -38.87
N GLN A 410 -1.07 -4.12 -37.55
CA GLN A 410 -1.15 -5.42 -36.88
C GLN A 410 -2.60 -5.79 -36.51
N ASP A 411 -3.49 -4.81 -36.46
CA ASP A 411 -4.93 -5.05 -36.34
C ASP A 411 -5.51 -5.40 -37.72
N GLU A 412 -6.11 -6.58 -37.81
CA GLU A 412 -6.63 -7.10 -39.09
C GLU A 412 -7.67 -6.18 -39.74
N ASN A 413 -8.48 -5.48 -38.98
CA ASN A 413 -9.50 -4.57 -39.47
C ASN A 413 -8.86 -3.29 -40.01
N SER A 414 -7.92 -2.72 -39.23
CA SER A 414 -7.15 -1.55 -39.66
C SER A 414 -6.35 -1.81 -40.92
N ALA A 415 -5.71 -2.98 -41.02
CA ALA A 415 -4.93 -3.36 -42.20
C ALA A 415 -5.79 -3.46 -43.47
N LYS A 416 -7.05 -3.94 -43.38
CA LYS A 416 -7.99 -3.98 -44.50
C LYS A 416 -8.39 -2.59 -45.00
N GLU A 417 -8.41 -1.62 -44.06
CA GLU A 417 -8.81 -0.24 -44.36
C GLU A 417 -7.64 0.66 -44.80
N ARG A 418 -6.42 0.14 -44.83
CA ARG A 418 -5.20 0.90 -45.19
C ARG A 418 -5.36 1.68 -46.50
N PHE A 419 -6.08 1.11 -47.47
CA PHE A 419 -6.33 1.74 -48.76
C PHE A 419 -7.13 3.05 -48.65
N ASN A 420 -7.99 3.17 -47.64
CA ASN A 420 -8.81 4.36 -47.43
C ASN A 420 -8.00 5.50 -46.77
N TYR A 421 -6.83 5.19 -46.15
CA TYR A 421 -5.99 6.12 -45.41
C TYR A 421 -4.54 6.08 -45.91
N PRO A 422 -4.26 6.45 -47.18
CA PRO A 422 -2.94 6.26 -47.79
C PRO A 422 -1.83 7.09 -47.11
N ASN A 423 -2.17 8.19 -46.45
CA ASN A 423 -1.20 9.06 -45.77
C ASN A 423 -0.94 8.67 -44.29
N ALA A 424 -1.76 7.79 -43.70
CA ALA A 424 -1.61 7.45 -42.30
C ALA A 424 -0.26 6.78 -42.01
N ILE A 425 0.37 7.16 -40.88
CA ILE A 425 1.68 6.68 -40.48
C ILE A 425 1.51 5.34 -39.74
N GLU A 426 2.33 4.37 -40.13
CA GLU A 426 2.37 3.03 -39.54
C GLU A 426 3.35 2.97 -38.37
N GLY A 427 3.14 2.04 -37.43
CA GLY A 427 4.06 1.76 -36.32
C GLY A 427 4.00 2.76 -35.17
N VAL A 428 3.08 3.72 -35.20
CA VAL A 428 2.83 4.68 -34.10
C VAL A 428 1.67 4.23 -33.22
N LEU A 429 0.55 3.81 -33.84
CA LEU A 429 -0.64 3.33 -33.16
C LEU A 429 -0.59 1.81 -32.95
N HIS A 430 -0.95 1.38 -31.74
CA HIS A 430 -1.04 -0.03 -31.34
C HIS A 430 -2.37 -0.32 -30.66
N LEU A 431 -3.09 -1.33 -31.15
CA LEU A 431 -4.40 -1.78 -30.67
C LEU A 431 -4.30 -3.20 -30.12
N TYR A 432 -3.97 -3.34 -28.84
CA TYR A 432 -3.85 -4.66 -28.19
C TYR A 432 -5.09 -5.01 -27.40
N THR A 433 -5.78 -6.07 -27.78
CA THR A 433 -7.00 -6.55 -27.13
C THR A 433 -6.71 -7.11 -25.74
N PRO A 434 -7.38 -6.63 -24.67
CA PRO A 434 -7.12 -7.07 -23.29
C PRO A 434 -7.20 -8.58 -23.09
N GLN A 435 -8.16 -9.24 -23.72
CA GLN A 435 -8.33 -10.69 -23.60
C GLN A 435 -7.09 -11.50 -24.00
N LYS A 436 -6.27 -10.96 -24.92
CA LYS A 436 -5.04 -11.63 -25.38
C LYS A 436 -3.80 -11.16 -24.62
N PHE A 437 -3.74 -9.89 -24.21
CA PHE A 437 -2.51 -9.24 -23.80
C PHE A 437 -2.47 -8.83 -22.32
N LYS A 438 -3.62 -8.71 -21.60
CA LYS A 438 -3.67 -8.22 -20.21
C LYS A 438 -2.68 -8.95 -19.30
N ASN A 439 -2.60 -10.27 -19.38
CA ASN A 439 -1.68 -11.05 -18.56
C ASN A 439 -0.20 -10.76 -18.88
N SER A 440 0.12 -10.56 -20.16
CA SER A 440 1.48 -10.23 -20.59
C SER A 440 1.87 -8.80 -20.18
N MET A 441 0.92 -7.88 -20.20
CA MET A 441 1.11 -6.49 -19.78
C MET A 441 1.45 -6.42 -18.29
N PHE A 442 0.67 -7.06 -17.41
CA PHE A 442 0.96 -7.08 -15.98
C PHE A 442 2.22 -7.86 -15.64
N ALA A 443 2.54 -8.93 -16.37
CA ALA A 443 3.81 -9.64 -16.21
C ALA A 443 5.00 -8.73 -16.58
N ALA A 444 4.90 -7.95 -17.66
CA ALA A 444 5.92 -6.99 -18.05
C ALA A 444 6.08 -5.87 -17.02
N LEU A 445 4.98 -5.35 -16.46
CA LEU A 445 5.02 -4.35 -15.39
C LEU A 445 5.81 -4.88 -14.18
N SER A 446 5.47 -6.09 -13.73
CA SER A 446 6.17 -6.75 -12.63
C SER A 446 7.67 -6.89 -12.90
N GLU A 447 8.03 -7.33 -14.10
CA GLU A 447 9.42 -7.52 -14.52
C GLU A 447 10.20 -6.20 -14.62
N MET A 448 9.64 -5.20 -15.30
CA MET A 448 10.31 -3.90 -15.50
C MET A 448 10.55 -3.16 -14.19
N VAL A 449 9.59 -3.21 -13.26
CA VAL A 449 9.75 -2.60 -11.93
C VAL A 449 10.74 -3.38 -11.07
N ALA A 450 10.72 -4.72 -11.10
CA ALA A 450 11.66 -5.55 -10.34
C ALA A 450 13.12 -5.37 -10.78
N GLN A 451 13.35 -5.11 -12.07
CA GLN A 451 14.68 -4.88 -12.67
C GLN A 451 15.13 -3.41 -12.61
N ASP A 452 14.40 -2.53 -11.94
CA ASP A 452 14.70 -1.09 -11.83
C ASP A 452 14.80 -0.38 -13.20
N LEU A 453 13.93 -0.77 -14.12
CA LEU A 453 13.86 -0.23 -15.48
C LEU A 453 12.71 0.77 -15.69
N LEU A 454 11.80 0.87 -14.72
CA LEU A 454 10.63 1.74 -14.78
C LEU A 454 10.53 2.57 -13.50
N GLN A 455 10.60 3.90 -13.63
CA GLN A 455 10.66 4.84 -12.52
C GLN A 455 9.31 5.50 -12.27
N PHE A 456 9.08 5.85 -11.00
CA PHE A 456 7.92 6.60 -10.51
C PHE A 456 8.37 7.93 -9.92
N PRO A 457 7.51 8.99 -9.93
CA PRO A 457 7.82 10.18 -9.16
C PRO A 457 7.71 9.90 -7.66
N GLU A 458 8.41 10.69 -6.85
CA GLU A 458 8.15 10.73 -5.41
C GLU A 458 6.69 11.12 -5.14
N PRO A 459 6.12 10.71 -3.99
CA PRO A 459 4.74 11.03 -3.64
C PRO A 459 4.46 12.54 -3.63
N CYS A 460 3.25 12.94 -4.04
CA CYS A 460 2.81 14.31 -4.00
C CYS A 460 2.93 14.89 -2.57
N PRO A 461 3.67 15.98 -2.35
CA PRO A 461 3.79 16.56 -1.03
C PRO A 461 2.44 17.14 -0.56
N ARG A 462 2.20 17.12 0.76
CA ARG A 462 0.97 17.66 1.36
C ARG A 462 0.85 19.18 1.24
N GLY A 463 2.01 19.89 1.13
CA GLY A 463 2.09 21.33 0.95
C GLY A 463 2.19 21.72 -0.53
N ASP A 464 2.25 23.03 -0.80
CA ASP A 464 2.38 23.57 -2.16
C ASP A 464 3.83 23.58 -2.66
N THR A 465 4.75 22.98 -1.91
CA THR A 465 6.17 23.02 -2.15
C THR A 465 6.77 21.63 -2.17
N ALA A 466 7.58 21.34 -3.18
CA ALA A 466 8.44 20.16 -3.26
C ALA A 466 9.91 20.57 -3.04
N TYR A 467 10.68 19.70 -2.39
CA TYR A 467 12.10 19.91 -2.13
C TYR A 467 12.92 18.94 -2.97
N PHE A 468 13.71 19.48 -3.88
CA PHE A 468 14.64 18.76 -4.74
C PHE A 468 16.09 19.05 -4.34
N GLU A 469 17.04 18.26 -4.82
CA GLU A 469 18.47 18.58 -4.66
C GLU A 469 18.83 19.95 -5.23
N SER A 470 18.10 20.39 -6.26
CA SER A 470 18.26 21.72 -6.90
C SER A 470 17.64 22.87 -6.10
N GLY A 471 16.91 22.59 -5.03
CA GLY A 471 16.24 23.59 -4.19
C GLY A 471 14.74 23.39 -4.06
N GLU A 472 14.08 24.40 -3.53
CA GLU A 472 12.64 24.44 -3.28
C GLU A 472 11.89 24.85 -4.56
N VAL A 473 10.82 24.11 -4.90
CA VAL A 473 9.98 24.38 -6.06
C VAL A 473 8.51 24.46 -5.63
N THR A 474 7.85 25.57 -5.94
CA THR A 474 6.40 25.72 -5.75
C THR A 474 5.67 24.95 -6.84
N LEU A 475 4.81 24.02 -6.45
CA LEU A 475 4.04 23.19 -7.36
C LEU A 475 2.89 23.97 -7.99
N THR A 476 2.77 23.88 -9.30
CA THR A 476 1.59 24.36 -10.02
C THR A 476 0.40 23.41 -9.79
N PHE A 477 -0.80 23.86 -10.15
CA PHE A 477 -1.99 23.01 -10.14
C PHE A 477 -1.81 21.75 -11.02
N GLU A 478 -1.19 21.92 -12.19
CA GLU A 478 -0.93 20.82 -13.13
C GLU A 478 0.09 19.82 -12.57
N ASP A 479 1.15 20.30 -11.89
CA ASP A 479 2.14 19.43 -11.24
C ASP A 479 1.46 18.57 -10.16
N ARG A 480 0.67 19.20 -9.30
CA ARG A 480 -0.06 18.49 -8.23
C ARG A 480 -1.05 17.48 -8.80
N ARG A 481 -1.81 17.86 -9.81
CA ARG A 481 -2.75 16.97 -10.48
C ARG A 481 -2.03 15.73 -11.03
N GLY A 482 -0.94 15.94 -11.78
CA GLY A 482 -0.16 14.85 -12.35
C GLY A 482 0.44 13.93 -11.27
N LEU A 483 1.02 14.50 -10.20
CA LEU A 483 1.55 13.70 -9.08
C LEU A 483 0.46 12.89 -8.39
N ILE A 484 -0.71 13.47 -8.13
CA ILE A 484 -1.84 12.75 -7.49
C ILE A 484 -2.31 11.58 -8.35
N GLU A 485 -2.44 11.76 -9.67
CA GLU A 485 -2.85 10.68 -10.56
C GLU A 485 -1.80 9.55 -10.60
N LEU A 486 -0.51 9.89 -10.56
CA LEU A 486 0.57 8.90 -10.50
C LEU A 486 0.66 8.21 -9.13
N ASP A 487 0.33 8.89 -8.03
CA ASP A 487 0.20 8.27 -6.70
C ASP A 487 -0.96 7.28 -6.65
N LEU A 488 -2.12 7.64 -7.20
CA LEU A 488 -3.26 6.74 -7.31
C LEU A 488 -2.90 5.51 -8.17
N MET A 489 -2.16 5.69 -9.26
CA MET A 489 -1.65 4.58 -10.07
C MET A 489 -0.74 3.64 -9.25
N LYS A 490 0.17 4.19 -8.42
CA LYS A 490 1.02 3.38 -7.53
C LYS A 490 0.19 2.53 -6.57
N GLU A 491 -0.87 3.10 -5.99
CA GLU A 491 -1.77 2.38 -5.08
C GLU A 491 -2.56 1.27 -5.80
N GLU A 492 -3.02 1.53 -7.04
CA GLU A 492 -3.64 0.49 -7.88
C GLU A 492 -2.65 -0.64 -8.18
N ILE A 493 -1.41 -0.33 -8.61
CA ILE A 493 -0.36 -1.32 -8.91
C ILE A 493 -0.07 -2.20 -7.69
N LYS A 494 0.04 -1.63 -6.49
CA LYS A 494 0.22 -2.36 -5.22
C LYS A 494 -0.93 -3.31 -4.93
N SER A 495 -2.13 -3.03 -5.44
CA SER A 495 -3.35 -3.79 -5.18
C SER A 495 -3.61 -4.90 -6.19
N ILE A 496 -2.89 -4.92 -7.31
CA ILE A 496 -3.01 -5.97 -8.33
C ILE A 496 -2.39 -7.28 -7.83
N LYS A 497 -3.17 -8.35 -7.96
CA LYS A 497 -2.77 -9.70 -7.54
C LYS A 497 -2.67 -10.66 -8.72
N LYS A 498 -1.76 -11.61 -8.58
CA LYS A 498 -1.66 -12.79 -9.42
C LYS A 498 -2.57 -13.87 -8.84
N MET A 499 -3.63 -14.20 -9.53
CA MET A 499 -4.62 -15.19 -9.12
C MET A 499 -4.57 -16.40 -10.04
N THR A 500 -4.84 -17.57 -9.49
CA THR A 500 -5.01 -18.80 -10.28
C THR A 500 -6.50 -19.13 -10.37
N THR A 501 -7.02 -19.25 -11.59
CA THR A 501 -8.41 -19.65 -11.81
C THR A 501 -8.59 -21.15 -11.51
N ASP A 502 -9.82 -21.61 -11.29
CA ASP A 502 -10.15 -23.03 -11.04
C ASP A 502 -9.65 -23.97 -12.15
N LYS A 503 -9.40 -23.43 -13.35
CA LYS A 503 -8.84 -24.16 -14.49
C LYS A 503 -7.30 -24.14 -14.53
N GLY A 504 -6.65 -23.58 -13.52
CA GLY A 504 -5.18 -23.47 -13.43
C GLY A 504 -4.56 -22.38 -14.30
N ASN A 505 -5.35 -21.48 -14.89
CA ASN A 505 -4.84 -20.36 -15.66
C ASN A 505 -4.50 -19.17 -14.73
N VAL A 506 -3.42 -18.47 -15.05
CA VAL A 506 -3.05 -17.24 -14.34
C VAL A 506 -3.93 -16.10 -14.83
N LYS A 507 -4.48 -15.32 -13.89
CA LYS A 507 -5.20 -14.08 -14.12
C LYS A 507 -4.60 -12.99 -13.23
N TYR A 508 -4.48 -11.77 -13.74
CA TYR A 508 -4.08 -10.59 -12.98
C TYR A 508 -5.26 -9.64 -12.83
N GLY A 509 -5.42 -9.05 -11.65
CA GLY A 509 -6.48 -8.09 -11.37
C GLY A 509 -6.56 -7.73 -9.90
N LEU A 510 -7.48 -6.84 -9.56
CA LEU A 510 -7.77 -6.49 -8.17
C LEU A 510 -8.35 -7.70 -7.40
N ALA A 511 -8.05 -7.78 -6.11
CA ALA A 511 -8.69 -8.77 -5.26
C ALA A 511 -10.21 -8.48 -5.17
N PRO A 512 -11.10 -9.49 -5.08
CA PRO A 512 -12.55 -9.29 -5.01
C PRO A 512 -13.03 -8.39 -3.86
N SER A 513 -12.25 -8.34 -2.77
CA SER A 513 -12.51 -7.45 -1.62
C SER A 513 -12.22 -5.98 -1.91
N VAL A 514 -11.39 -5.69 -2.89
CA VAL A 514 -10.92 -4.35 -3.26
C VAL A 514 -11.62 -3.85 -4.53
N GLU A 515 -11.96 -4.74 -5.46
CA GLU A 515 -12.59 -4.47 -6.76
C GLU A 515 -13.87 -3.59 -6.66
N LYS A 516 -14.60 -3.66 -5.54
CA LYS A 516 -15.77 -2.81 -5.29
C LYS A 516 -15.44 -1.37 -4.90
N LYS A 517 -14.19 -1.08 -4.53
CA LYS A 517 -13.74 0.21 -3.98
C LYS A 517 -12.68 0.90 -4.83
N MET A 518 -12.03 0.18 -5.72
CA MET A 518 -10.91 0.64 -6.52
C MET A 518 -11.06 0.11 -7.95
N HIS A 519 -10.71 0.93 -8.93
CA HIS A 519 -10.61 0.56 -10.34
C HIS A 519 -9.15 0.26 -10.69
N ASP A 520 -8.91 -0.47 -11.78
CA ASP A 520 -7.55 -0.83 -12.24
C ASP A 520 -7.10 -0.05 -13.51
N ASP A 521 -7.83 1.01 -13.89
CA ASP A 521 -7.64 1.75 -15.15
C ASP A 521 -6.23 2.35 -15.27
N ARG A 522 -5.71 2.97 -14.20
CA ARG A 522 -4.36 3.56 -14.17
C ARG A 522 -3.29 2.50 -14.21
N SER A 523 -3.44 1.45 -13.41
CA SER A 523 -2.51 0.33 -13.38
C SER A 523 -2.52 -0.46 -14.69
N TYR A 524 -3.65 -0.53 -15.36
CA TYR A 524 -3.78 -1.11 -16.69
C TYR A 524 -2.98 -0.30 -17.73
N CYS A 525 -3.15 1.03 -17.78
CA CYS A 525 -2.34 1.91 -18.62
C CYS A 525 -0.84 1.76 -18.32
N GLY A 526 -0.45 1.70 -17.04
CA GLY A 526 0.92 1.46 -16.61
C GLY A 526 1.46 0.12 -17.10
N SER A 527 0.63 -0.93 -17.07
CA SER A 527 0.99 -2.26 -17.55
C SER A 527 1.18 -2.31 -19.07
N ALA A 528 0.34 -1.57 -19.82
CA ALA A 528 0.48 -1.43 -21.27
C ALA A 528 1.77 -0.69 -21.65
N ALA A 529 2.12 0.39 -20.94
CA ALA A 529 3.38 1.11 -21.15
C ALA A 529 4.60 0.22 -20.85
N ALA A 530 4.56 -0.53 -19.75
CA ALA A 530 5.62 -1.48 -19.39
C ALA A 530 5.78 -2.58 -20.43
N TYR A 531 4.67 -3.04 -20.99
CA TYR A 531 4.68 -4.03 -22.05
C TYR A 531 5.36 -3.50 -23.33
N ILE A 532 5.03 -2.29 -23.76
CA ILE A 532 5.68 -1.64 -24.92
C ILE A 532 7.18 -1.45 -24.64
N LEU A 533 7.56 -1.00 -23.43
CA LEU A 533 8.96 -0.90 -23.02
C LEU A 533 9.67 -2.26 -23.13
N SER A 534 9.02 -3.35 -22.71
CA SER A 534 9.59 -4.70 -22.83
C SER A 534 9.81 -5.12 -24.28
N LEU A 535 8.95 -4.67 -25.20
CA LEU A 535 9.07 -4.94 -26.64
C LEU A 535 10.25 -4.15 -27.24
N LEU A 536 10.40 -2.87 -26.88
CA LEU A 536 11.56 -2.04 -27.29
C LEU A 536 12.89 -2.69 -26.85
N ARG A 537 12.94 -3.24 -25.63
CA ARG A 537 14.13 -3.95 -25.12
C ARG A 537 14.41 -5.21 -25.94
N LYS A 538 13.40 -6.02 -26.22
CA LYS A 538 13.54 -7.25 -27.01
C LYS A 538 14.01 -6.97 -28.42
N GLU A 539 13.51 -5.92 -29.05
CA GLU A 539 13.95 -5.51 -30.39
C GLU A 539 15.44 -5.16 -30.41
N ASP A 540 15.91 -4.47 -29.38
CA ASP A 540 17.32 -4.08 -29.23
C ASP A 540 18.25 -5.29 -29.01
N GLU A 541 17.80 -6.28 -28.22
CA GLU A 541 18.55 -7.52 -27.93
C GLU A 541 18.69 -8.44 -29.15
N PHE A 542 17.68 -8.50 -30.00
CA PHE A 542 17.67 -9.40 -31.17
C PHE A 542 18.27 -8.78 -32.45
N GLY A 543 18.81 -7.56 -32.38
CA GLY A 543 19.61 -6.88 -33.39
C GLY A 543 18.86 -6.59 -34.68
N GLY A 544 18.56 -5.33 -34.91
CA GLY A 544 17.84 -4.76 -36.04
C GLY A 544 18.25 -5.28 -37.41
N LYS A 545 17.57 -6.32 -37.85
CA LYS A 545 17.42 -6.67 -39.25
C LYS A 545 15.93 -6.86 -39.52
N GLN A 546 15.21 -5.77 -39.54
CA GLN A 546 14.06 -5.51 -40.43
C GLN A 546 13.34 -4.24 -39.94
N ASN A 547 13.24 -3.26 -40.80
CA ASN A 547 12.35 -2.11 -40.65
C ASN A 547 10.91 -2.62 -40.52
N VAL A 548 10.25 -2.25 -39.45
CA VAL A 548 8.90 -2.53 -38.99
C VAL A 548 8.90 -3.49 -37.81
N MET A 549 8.50 -2.98 -36.62
CA MET A 549 8.24 -3.78 -35.42
C MET A 549 7.14 -4.82 -35.71
N ASP A 550 7.52 -6.02 -36.13
CA ASP A 550 6.60 -7.15 -36.30
C ASP A 550 6.46 -7.92 -34.99
N PHE A 551 5.71 -7.36 -34.06
CA PHE A 551 5.45 -7.92 -32.74
C PHE A 551 4.74 -9.29 -32.80
N SER A 552 4.06 -9.61 -33.91
CA SER A 552 3.34 -10.89 -34.06
C SER A 552 4.27 -12.09 -34.17
N LYS A 553 5.48 -11.94 -34.74
CA LYS A 553 6.46 -13.01 -34.90
C LYS A 553 7.17 -13.37 -33.59
N LEU A 554 7.41 -12.39 -32.71
CA LEU A 554 8.00 -12.64 -31.37
C LEU A 554 7.04 -13.45 -30.48
N TYR A 555 5.72 -13.22 -30.61
CA TYR A 555 4.70 -13.93 -29.83
C TYR A 555 4.44 -15.35 -30.30
N GLY A 556 4.47 -15.60 -31.60
CA GLY A 556 4.30 -16.94 -32.13
C GLY A 556 5.37 -17.93 -31.68
N ALA A 557 6.59 -17.44 -31.43
CA ALA A 557 7.71 -18.25 -30.90
C ALA A 557 7.55 -18.52 -29.39
N SER A 558 7.20 -17.52 -28.58
CA SER A 558 7.02 -17.69 -27.13
C SER A 558 5.83 -18.58 -26.77
N ALA A 559 4.68 -18.41 -27.42
CA ALA A 559 3.50 -19.25 -27.20
C ALA A 559 3.74 -20.71 -27.63
N LYS A 560 4.48 -20.95 -28.73
CA LYS A 560 4.87 -22.30 -29.16
C LYS A 560 5.87 -22.94 -28.22
N THR A 561 6.80 -22.16 -27.64
CA THR A 561 7.79 -22.65 -26.69
C THR A 561 7.16 -22.99 -25.35
N LEU A 562 6.26 -22.14 -24.82
CA LEU A 562 5.50 -22.42 -23.60
C LEU A 562 4.56 -23.62 -23.75
N ASN A 563 3.90 -23.77 -24.89
CA ASN A 563 3.09 -24.97 -25.18
C ASN A 563 3.95 -26.23 -25.32
N LYS A 564 5.17 -26.15 -25.83
CA LYS A 564 6.11 -27.27 -25.86
C LYS A 564 6.57 -27.68 -24.47
N ILE A 565 6.88 -26.72 -23.60
CA ILE A 565 7.28 -26.96 -22.21
C ILE A 565 6.12 -27.54 -21.40
N ASN A 566 4.91 -27.03 -21.56
CA ASN A 566 3.71 -27.56 -20.91
C ASN A 566 3.32 -28.97 -21.42
N ASN A 567 3.53 -29.28 -22.68
CA ASN A 567 3.30 -30.62 -23.24
C ASN A 567 4.40 -31.62 -22.85
N GLN A 568 5.64 -31.17 -22.59
CA GLN A 568 6.69 -32.04 -22.05
C GLN A 568 6.47 -32.36 -20.55
N LYS A 569 5.92 -31.44 -19.77
CA LYS A 569 5.54 -31.72 -18.37
C LYS A 569 4.30 -32.63 -18.22
N ARG A 570 3.50 -32.80 -19.27
CA ARG A 570 2.37 -33.76 -19.27
C ARG A 570 2.74 -35.20 -19.64
N ARG A 571 3.97 -35.47 -20.05
CA ARG A 571 4.48 -36.83 -20.24
C ARG A 571 5.22 -37.24 -18.96
N SER A 572 4.45 -37.60 -17.92
CA SER A 572 4.97 -38.28 -16.72
C SER A 572 5.47 -39.69 -17.14
N PRO A 573 6.65 -40.15 -16.66
CA PRO A 573 7.17 -41.48 -16.96
C PRO A 573 6.46 -42.62 -16.20
N PHE A 574 5.35 -42.37 -15.52
CA PHE A 574 4.61 -43.36 -14.75
C PHE A 574 3.24 -43.69 -15.36
N ALA A 575 3.21 -44.10 -16.61
CA ALA A 575 2.03 -44.75 -17.20
C ALA A 575 2.47 -46.06 -17.86
N GLY A 576 2.75 -47.07 -17.04
CA GLY A 576 3.12 -48.38 -17.48
C GLY A 576 3.38 -49.30 -16.30
N GLY A 577 2.36 -49.56 -15.48
CA GLY A 577 2.36 -50.55 -14.41
C GLY A 577 1.04 -51.30 -14.41
N SER A 578 0.99 -52.43 -15.13
CA SER A 578 -0.07 -53.41 -15.09
C SER A 578 -0.36 -53.90 -13.66
N ASN A 579 -1.58 -53.82 -13.24
CA ASN A 579 -2.08 -54.29 -11.95
C ASN A 579 -2.34 -55.81 -12.03
N PRO A 580 -1.65 -56.70 -11.27
CA PRO A 580 -1.81 -58.15 -11.34
C PRO A 580 -2.75 -58.74 -10.30
N PHE A 581 -3.74 -58.02 -9.79
CA PHE A 581 -4.74 -58.61 -8.86
C PHE A 581 -6.17 -58.40 -9.33
N ARG A 582 -6.58 -59.23 -10.31
CA ARG A 582 -7.95 -59.66 -10.52
C ARG A 582 -7.96 -61.14 -10.73
N ARG A 583 -8.22 -61.91 -9.64
CA ARG A 583 -8.85 -63.22 -9.58
C ARG A 583 -8.95 -63.63 -8.10
N ARG A 584 -10.02 -63.51 -7.48
CA ARG A 584 -11.14 -64.40 -7.09
C ARG A 584 -12.12 -63.62 -6.22
#